data_82fabc9e6691e27c68545588ae41ae45
#
_entry.id   82fabc9e6691e27c68545588ae41ae45
#
_cell.length_a   1.000
_cell.length_b   1.000
_cell.length_c   1.000
_cell.angle_alpha   90.00
_cell.angle_beta   90.00
_cell.angle_gamma   90.00
#
_symmetry.space_group_name_H-M   'P 1'
#
loop_
_entity.id
_entity.type
_entity.pdbx_description
1 polymer ?
#
loop_
_entity_poly.entity_id
_entity_poly.type
_entity_poly.pdbx_seq_one_letter_code
_entity_poly.pdbx_strand_id
1 'polypeptide(L)'
;MKIADLMALLDHHVPFRTAESWDNVGLLIGDEDVEVTGVLTALDCTLEVVNEAIEKGYNTIISHHPLIFKGVTSLKANGYGLIIRKLIQHDINLIAMHTNLDVNPHGVNMMLAKAMGLKNISIINNQQDVYYKVQTYIPKDNVGPFKDKLSENGLAQEGNYEYCFFESE
;
A
#
# COMPACT_ATOMS: atom_id res chain seq x y z
N MET A 1 -1.22 20.48 7.62
CA MET A 1 -0.63 19.19 7.16
C MET A 1 -0.94 19.05 5.68
N LYS A 2 0.08 18.91 4.85
CA LYS A 2 -0.12 18.71 3.40
C LYS A 2 -0.61 17.30 3.07
N ILE A 3 -1.15 17.12 1.88
CA ILE A 3 -1.51 15.77 1.35
C ILE A 3 -0.29 14.86 1.32
N ALA A 4 0.90 15.36 0.96
CA ALA A 4 2.15 14.59 1.02
C ALA A 4 2.44 14.03 2.42
N ASP A 5 2.21 14.82 3.48
CA ASP A 5 2.41 14.38 4.87
C ASP A 5 1.39 13.30 5.24
N LEU A 6 0.12 13.46 4.80
CA LEU A 6 -0.93 12.46 4.99
C LEU A 6 -0.59 11.16 4.27
N MET A 7 -0.12 11.24 3.01
CA MET A 7 0.32 10.07 2.24
C MET A 7 1.47 9.34 2.94
N ALA A 8 2.45 10.05 3.44
CA ALA A 8 3.57 9.47 4.19
C ALA A 8 3.10 8.79 5.50
N LEU A 9 2.13 9.40 6.20
CA LEU A 9 1.52 8.81 7.39
C LEU A 9 0.76 7.51 7.07
N LEU A 10 -0.02 7.52 6.00
CA LEU A 10 -0.76 6.34 5.54
C LEU A 10 0.21 5.22 5.12
N ASP A 11 1.26 5.54 4.35
CA ASP A 11 2.28 4.58 3.92
C ASP A 11 3.06 3.99 5.10
N HIS A 12 3.33 4.79 6.14
CA HIS A 12 4.00 4.31 7.35
C HIS A 12 3.18 3.24 8.08
N HIS A 13 1.86 3.42 8.19
CA HIS A 13 0.98 2.49 8.92
C HIS A 13 0.43 1.35 8.06
N VAL A 14 0.19 1.62 6.78
CA VAL A 14 -0.39 0.69 5.80
C VAL A 14 0.37 0.85 4.48
N PRO A 15 1.56 0.27 4.35
CA PRO A 15 2.46 0.51 3.22
C PRO A 15 1.80 0.24 1.87
N PHE A 16 1.80 1.22 0.96
CA PHE A 16 1.24 1.08 -0.39
C PHE A 16 1.92 -0.05 -1.18
N ARG A 17 3.21 -0.32 -0.91
CA ARG A 17 3.97 -1.41 -1.54
C ARG A 17 3.44 -2.82 -1.22
N THR A 18 2.57 -2.96 -0.22
CA THR A 18 1.95 -4.26 0.12
C THR A 18 0.66 -4.52 -0.65
N ALA A 19 0.23 -3.59 -1.50
CA ALA A 19 -0.88 -3.83 -2.41
C ALA A 19 -0.54 -4.91 -3.45
N GLU A 20 -1.55 -5.58 -3.94
CA GLU A 20 -1.42 -6.54 -5.04
C GLU A 20 -0.91 -5.82 -6.31
N SER A 21 -0.11 -6.50 -7.12
CA SER A 21 0.55 -5.92 -8.30
C SER A 21 -0.41 -5.41 -9.39
N TRP A 22 -1.66 -5.86 -9.38
CA TRP A 22 -2.73 -5.45 -10.29
C TRP A 22 -3.59 -4.30 -9.74
N ASP A 23 -3.36 -3.89 -8.49
CA ASP A 23 -4.16 -2.90 -7.78
C ASP A 23 -3.74 -1.46 -8.12
N ASN A 24 -4.59 -0.49 -7.76
CA ASN A 24 -4.32 0.94 -7.93
C ASN A 24 -4.63 1.68 -6.62
N VAL A 25 -3.64 1.82 -5.77
CA VAL A 25 -3.72 2.46 -4.45
C VAL A 25 -2.91 3.75 -4.40
N GLY A 26 -3.14 4.54 -3.37
CA GLY A 26 -2.46 5.83 -3.18
C GLY A 26 -3.30 7.02 -3.64
N LEU A 27 -2.67 8.14 -3.95
CA LEU A 27 -3.33 9.35 -4.45
C LEU A 27 -3.77 9.15 -5.90
N LEU A 28 -5.07 8.97 -6.12
CA LEU A 28 -5.65 8.74 -7.46
C LEU A 28 -6.02 10.04 -8.17
N ILE A 29 -6.45 11.05 -7.43
CA ILE A 29 -6.81 12.38 -7.91
C ILE A 29 -6.35 13.38 -6.86
N GLY A 30 -5.65 14.43 -7.25
CA GLY A 30 -5.31 15.51 -6.35
C GLY A 30 -3.90 16.05 -6.52
N ASP A 31 -3.48 16.83 -5.53
CA ASP A 31 -2.20 17.53 -5.47
C ASP A 31 -1.58 17.32 -4.08
N GLU A 32 -0.36 16.80 -4.04
CA GLU A 32 0.38 16.50 -2.81
C GLU A 32 0.77 17.76 -2.03
N ASP A 33 0.85 18.91 -2.68
CA ASP A 33 1.26 20.18 -2.06
C ASP A 33 0.13 20.93 -1.34
N VAL A 34 -1.11 20.48 -1.49
CA VAL A 34 -2.29 21.14 -0.91
C VAL A 34 -2.44 20.80 0.57
N GLU A 35 -2.86 21.78 1.38
CA GLU A 35 -3.19 21.59 2.79
C GLU A 35 -4.50 20.82 2.96
N VAL A 36 -4.51 19.82 3.85
CA VAL A 36 -5.71 19.08 4.22
C VAL A 36 -6.63 19.95 5.06
N THR A 37 -7.87 20.18 4.60
CA THR A 37 -8.92 20.91 5.34
C THR A 37 -9.79 19.98 6.17
N GLY A 38 -10.00 18.75 5.71
CA GLY A 38 -10.75 17.71 6.38
C GLY A 38 -10.70 16.42 5.57
N VAL A 39 -10.95 15.30 6.24
CA VAL A 39 -10.91 13.96 5.65
C VAL A 39 -12.24 13.28 5.83
N LEU A 40 -12.81 12.76 4.74
CA LEU A 40 -13.97 11.87 4.74
C LEU A 40 -13.51 10.45 4.36
N THR A 41 -13.89 9.45 5.15
CA THR A 41 -13.62 8.05 4.83
C THR A 41 -14.84 7.35 4.30
N ALA A 42 -14.70 6.52 3.28
CA ALA A 42 -15.80 5.79 2.67
C ALA A 42 -15.35 4.42 2.14
N LEU A 43 -16.29 3.49 1.98
CA LEU A 43 -16.04 2.24 1.28
C LEU A 43 -15.86 2.51 -0.21
N ASP A 44 -16.80 3.23 -0.80
CA ASP A 44 -16.83 3.61 -2.22
C ASP A 44 -16.88 5.13 -2.36
N CYS A 45 -16.14 5.69 -3.32
CA CYS A 45 -16.24 7.09 -3.68
C CYS A 45 -17.42 7.30 -4.61
N THR A 46 -18.64 7.43 -4.02
CA THR A 46 -19.87 7.70 -4.77
C THR A 46 -20.12 9.20 -4.94
N LEU A 47 -21.12 9.55 -5.75
CA LEU A 47 -21.51 10.96 -5.92
C LEU A 47 -22.01 11.59 -4.61
N GLU A 48 -22.70 10.81 -3.78
CA GLU A 48 -23.20 11.22 -2.46
C GLU A 48 -22.03 11.52 -1.51
N VAL A 49 -21.00 10.66 -1.49
CA VAL A 49 -19.79 10.87 -0.68
C VAL A 49 -19.05 12.14 -1.13
N VAL A 50 -18.94 12.40 -2.43
CA VAL A 50 -18.34 13.64 -2.94
C VAL A 50 -19.15 14.85 -2.56
N ASN A 51 -20.49 14.78 -2.65
CA ASN A 51 -21.38 15.87 -2.21
C ASN A 51 -21.23 16.15 -0.72
N GLU A 52 -21.16 15.11 0.11
CA GLU A 52 -20.95 15.27 1.55
C GLU A 52 -19.61 15.96 1.86
N ALA A 53 -18.54 15.58 1.17
CA ALA A 53 -17.23 16.24 1.33
C ALA A 53 -17.32 17.73 0.99
N ILE A 54 -17.99 18.08 -0.13
CA ILE A 54 -18.22 19.47 -0.53
C ILE A 54 -19.01 20.26 0.53
N GLU A 55 -20.12 19.70 1.00
CA GLU A 55 -20.99 20.34 2.01
C GLU A 55 -20.26 20.59 3.34
N LYS A 56 -19.35 19.68 3.71
CA LYS A 56 -18.52 19.81 4.92
C LYS A 56 -17.28 20.68 4.73
N GLY A 57 -16.95 21.08 3.51
CA GLY A 57 -15.70 21.80 3.20
C GLY A 57 -14.45 20.93 3.35
N TYR A 58 -14.58 19.62 3.22
CA TYR A 58 -13.47 18.69 3.25
C TYR A 58 -12.89 18.50 1.86
N ASN A 59 -11.58 18.63 1.74
CA ASN A 59 -10.88 18.49 0.46
C ASN A 59 -10.18 17.14 0.27
N THR A 60 -10.46 16.16 1.13
CA THR A 60 -9.82 14.84 1.02
C THR A 60 -10.82 13.72 1.29
N ILE A 61 -10.88 12.76 0.38
CA ILE A 61 -11.64 11.51 0.56
C ILE A 61 -10.63 10.36 0.56
N ILE A 62 -10.72 9.49 1.56
CA ILE A 62 -10.01 8.22 1.59
C ILE A 62 -11.05 7.12 1.37
N SER A 63 -10.99 6.43 0.23
CA SER A 63 -11.88 5.30 -0.06
C SER A 63 -11.14 3.98 0.03
N HIS A 64 -11.88 2.92 0.37
CA HIS A 64 -11.35 1.56 0.30
C HIS A 64 -11.23 1.13 -1.17
N HIS A 65 -12.33 1.13 -1.90
CA HIS A 65 -12.32 0.79 -3.31
C HIS A 65 -11.77 1.94 -4.17
N PRO A 66 -10.79 1.66 -5.05
CA PRO A 66 -10.25 2.67 -5.94
C PRO A 66 -11.28 3.06 -7.01
N LEU A 67 -11.65 4.34 -7.06
CA LEU A 67 -12.54 4.86 -8.10
C LEU A 67 -11.93 4.68 -9.50
N ILE A 68 -10.62 4.86 -9.61
CA ILE A 68 -9.85 4.63 -10.84
C ILE A 68 -9.09 3.32 -10.68
N PHE A 69 -9.66 2.22 -11.17
CA PHE A 69 -9.01 0.91 -11.10
C PHE A 69 -8.13 0.62 -12.34
N LYS A 70 -8.60 1.04 -13.51
CA LYS A 70 -7.88 0.98 -14.78
C LYS A 70 -7.77 2.38 -15.38
N GLY A 71 -6.84 2.56 -16.31
CA GLY A 71 -6.67 3.86 -16.98
C GLY A 71 -8.00 4.43 -17.51
N VAL A 72 -8.19 5.73 -17.34
CA VAL A 72 -9.40 6.45 -17.78
C VAL A 72 -9.29 6.74 -19.27
N THR A 73 -10.22 6.23 -20.07
CA THR A 73 -10.25 6.45 -21.52
C THR A 73 -11.21 7.56 -21.92
N SER A 74 -12.19 7.92 -21.09
CA SER A 74 -13.13 9.02 -21.35
C SER A 74 -13.76 9.53 -20.07
N LEU A 75 -14.05 10.83 -19.99
CA LEU A 75 -14.73 11.49 -18.86
C LEU A 75 -16.03 12.11 -19.35
N LYS A 76 -17.11 11.35 -19.33
CA LYS A 76 -18.47 11.82 -19.67
C LYS A 76 -19.16 12.41 -18.44
N ALA A 77 -20.18 13.25 -18.65
CA ALA A 77 -20.94 13.89 -17.56
C ALA A 77 -22.01 12.96 -16.94
N ASN A 78 -21.74 11.67 -16.85
CA ASN A 78 -22.60 10.67 -16.22
C ASN A 78 -21.77 9.60 -15.50
N GLY A 79 -22.37 8.88 -14.56
CA GLY A 79 -21.77 7.78 -13.80
C GLY A 79 -20.39 8.14 -13.25
N TYR A 80 -19.45 7.25 -13.46
CA TYR A 80 -18.04 7.35 -13.05
C TYR A 80 -17.34 8.65 -13.51
N GLY A 81 -17.53 9.06 -14.77
CA GLY A 81 -16.94 10.29 -15.29
C GLY A 81 -17.45 11.56 -14.61
N LEU A 82 -18.71 11.57 -14.16
CA LEU A 82 -19.29 12.67 -13.39
C LEU A 82 -18.62 12.80 -12.01
N ILE A 83 -18.36 11.68 -11.33
CA ILE A 83 -17.71 11.67 -10.02
C ILE A 83 -16.29 12.26 -10.14
N ILE A 84 -15.49 11.78 -11.09
CA ILE A 84 -14.13 12.30 -11.32
C ILE A 84 -14.14 13.79 -11.64
N ARG A 85 -15.03 14.22 -12.54
CA ARG A 85 -15.15 15.64 -12.90
C ARG A 85 -15.50 16.49 -11.68
N LYS A 86 -16.38 16.01 -10.82
CA LYS A 86 -16.79 16.74 -9.62
C LYS A 86 -15.67 16.83 -8.58
N LEU A 87 -14.89 15.77 -8.38
CA LEU A 87 -13.69 15.80 -7.55
C LEU A 87 -12.70 16.87 -8.03
N ILE A 88 -12.40 16.89 -9.34
CA ILE A 88 -11.48 17.87 -9.93
C ILE A 88 -12.04 19.29 -9.84
N GLN A 89 -13.33 19.51 -10.10
CA GLN A 89 -13.96 20.83 -10.06
C GLN A 89 -13.97 21.47 -8.67
N HIS A 90 -13.93 20.66 -7.62
CA HIS A 90 -13.99 21.11 -6.23
C HIS A 90 -12.66 20.91 -5.50
N ASP A 91 -11.57 20.65 -6.24
CA ASP A 91 -10.21 20.45 -5.69
C ASP A 91 -10.18 19.40 -4.57
N ILE A 92 -10.95 18.30 -4.72
CA ILE A 92 -11.01 17.22 -3.75
C ILE A 92 -10.00 16.14 -4.11
N ASN A 93 -9.10 15.86 -3.18
CA ASN A 93 -8.12 14.80 -3.28
C ASN A 93 -8.78 13.45 -2.98
N LEU A 94 -8.50 12.43 -3.80
CA LEU A 94 -8.97 11.06 -3.61
C LEU A 94 -7.79 10.12 -3.41
N ILE A 95 -7.76 9.48 -2.26
CA ILE A 95 -6.77 8.48 -1.88
C ILE A 95 -7.48 7.11 -1.78
N ALA A 96 -6.89 6.07 -2.36
CA ALA A 96 -7.38 4.70 -2.22
C ALA A 96 -6.46 3.87 -1.31
N MET A 97 -7.10 3.15 -0.36
CA MET A 97 -6.47 2.20 0.56
C MET A 97 -7.21 0.87 0.40
N HIS A 98 -6.76 0.02 -0.52
CA HIS A 98 -7.47 -1.17 -0.95
C HIS A 98 -6.78 -2.46 -0.47
N THR A 99 -6.15 -3.22 -1.37
CA THR A 99 -5.57 -4.50 -0.98
C THR A 99 -4.42 -4.37 0.02
N ASN A 100 -3.69 -3.26 0.04
CA ASN A 100 -2.72 -2.96 1.08
C ASN A 100 -3.36 -2.86 2.48
N LEU A 101 -4.60 -2.34 2.58
CA LEU A 101 -5.35 -2.29 3.83
C LEU A 101 -5.92 -3.67 4.20
N ASP A 102 -6.29 -4.49 3.22
CA ASP A 102 -6.79 -5.86 3.45
C ASP A 102 -5.73 -6.77 4.07
N VAL A 103 -4.48 -6.69 3.59
CA VAL A 103 -3.37 -7.52 4.12
C VAL A 103 -2.76 -6.95 5.40
N ASN A 104 -3.12 -5.73 5.80
CA ASN A 104 -2.56 -5.11 6.98
C ASN A 104 -3.05 -5.78 8.28
N PRO A 105 -2.18 -6.06 9.27
CA PRO A 105 -2.56 -6.68 10.55
C PRO A 105 -3.53 -5.83 11.39
N HIS A 106 -3.73 -4.56 11.03
CA HIS A 106 -4.73 -3.67 11.63
C HIS A 106 -5.83 -3.26 10.63
N GLY A 107 -5.86 -3.88 9.45
CA GLY A 107 -6.76 -3.54 8.36
C GLY A 107 -8.12 -4.22 8.41
N VAL A 108 -8.84 -4.16 7.29
CA VAL A 108 -10.26 -4.55 7.16
C VAL A 108 -10.48 -6.00 7.58
N ASN A 109 -9.70 -6.95 7.06
CA ASN A 109 -9.86 -8.38 7.35
C ASN A 109 -9.64 -8.70 8.84
N MET A 110 -8.62 -8.09 9.45
CA MET A 110 -8.34 -8.26 10.87
C MET A 110 -9.46 -7.66 11.74
N MET A 111 -9.97 -6.48 11.39
CA MET A 111 -11.07 -5.85 12.10
C MET A 111 -12.36 -6.67 12.00
N LEU A 112 -12.65 -7.21 10.82
CA LEU A 112 -13.79 -8.10 10.61
C LEU A 112 -13.69 -9.38 11.44
N ALA A 113 -12.54 -10.03 11.40
CA ALA A 113 -12.28 -11.23 12.20
C ALA A 113 -12.46 -10.99 13.71
N LYS A 114 -11.95 -9.85 14.21
CA LYS A 114 -12.16 -9.42 15.61
C LYS A 114 -13.62 -9.16 15.94
N ALA A 115 -14.36 -8.49 15.04
CA ALA A 115 -15.79 -8.20 15.21
C ALA A 115 -16.63 -9.48 15.28
N MET A 116 -16.22 -10.54 14.56
CA MET A 116 -16.83 -11.88 14.64
C MET A 116 -16.40 -12.69 15.87
N GLY A 117 -15.51 -12.16 16.72
CA GLY A 117 -15.02 -12.84 17.95
C GLY A 117 -14.01 -13.94 17.67
N LEU A 118 -13.38 -13.98 16.49
CA LEU A 118 -12.36 -14.99 16.17
C LEU A 118 -11.10 -14.80 17.05
N LYS A 119 -10.45 -15.92 17.36
CA LYS A 119 -9.21 -15.96 18.16
C LYS A 119 -8.10 -16.61 17.33
N ASN A 120 -6.84 -16.34 17.71
CA ASN A 120 -5.66 -16.89 17.03
C ASN A 120 -5.64 -16.57 15.53
N ILE A 121 -5.95 -15.31 15.19
CA ILE A 121 -6.05 -14.84 13.82
C ILE A 121 -4.64 -14.75 13.23
N SER A 122 -4.45 -15.30 12.03
CA SER A 122 -3.21 -15.18 11.26
C SER A 122 -3.52 -14.91 9.79
N ILE A 123 -2.54 -14.34 9.07
CA ILE A 123 -2.63 -14.12 7.64
C ILE A 123 -2.40 -15.46 6.93
N ILE A 124 -3.33 -15.88 6.07
CA ILE A 124 -3.26 -17.15 5.34
C ILE A 124 -2.20 -17.08 4.24
N ASN A 125 -2.17 -15.97 3.50
CA ASN A 125 -1.25 -15.75 2.39
C ASN A 125 -0.23 -14.67 2.79
N ASN A 126 0.82 -15.08 3.46
CA ASN A 126 1.93 -14.19 3.82
C ASN A 126 2.96 -14.17 2.69
N GLN A 127 2.68 -13.42 1.62
CA GLN A 127 3.57 -13.28 0.47
C GLN A 127 4.77 -12.35 0.72
N GLN A 128 5.11 -12.08 1.96
CA GLN A 128 6.33 -11.36 2.28
C GLN A 128 7.51 -12.33 2.28
N ASP A 129 8.11 -12.52 1.12
CA ASP A 129 9.48 -13.00 1.05
C ASP A 129 10.38 -11.93 1.68
N VAL A 130 10.69 -12.11 2.95
CA VAL A 130 11.62 -11.22 3.64
C VAL A 130 13.02 -11.70 3.32
N TYR A 131 13.69 -10.98 2.44
CA TYR A 131 15.10 -11.22 2.14
C TYR A 131 15.98 -10.45 3.11
N TYR A 132 16.92 -11.14 3.74
CA TYR A 132 17.93 -10.53 4.59
C TYR A 132 19.27 -10.47 3.85
N LYS A 133 19.81 -9.27 3.66
CA LYS A 133 21.20 -9.10 3.24
C LYS A 133 22.10 -9.10 4.47
N VAL A 134 22.87 -10.16 4.64
CA VAL A 134 23.86 -10.27 5.72
C VAL A 134 25.21 -9.87 5.18
N GLN A 135 25.87 -8.91 5.83
CA GLN A 135 27.21 -8.48 5.54
C GLN A 135 28.13 -8.81 6.73
N THR A 136 29.25 -9.45 6.46
CA THR A 136 30.24 -9.80 7.48
C THR A 136 31.65 -9.63 6.94
N TYR A 137 32.61 -9.47 7.84
CA TYR A 137 34.03 -9.36 7.52
C TYR A 137 34.72 -10.59 8.08
N ILE A 138 35.48 -11.30 7.22
CA ILE A 138 36.17 -12.52 7.58
C ILE A 138 37.58 -12.53 6.96
N PRO A 139 38.55 -13.16 7.59
CA PRO A 139 39.88 -13.34 7.00
C PRO A 139 39.79 -14.04 5.65
N LYS A 140 40.63 -13.64 4.69
CA LYS A 140 40.58 -14.12 3.30
C LYS A 140 40.67 -15.65 3.22
N ASP A 141 41.52 -16.26 4.03
CA ASP A 141 41.74 -17.72 4.05
C ASP A 141 40.49 -18.50 4.56
N ASN A 142 39.56 -17.84 5.24
CA ASN A 142 38.37 -18.46 5.79
C ASN A 142 37.13 -18.25 4.92
N VAL A 143 37.22 -17.51 3.81
CA VAL A 143 36.06 -17.17 2.96
C VAL A 143 35.38 -18.41 2.37
N GLY A 144 36.19 -19.32 1.77
CA GLY A 144 35.67 -20.56 1.19
C GLY A 144 34.95 -21.44 2.22
N PRO A 145 35.63 -21.86 3.31
CA PRO A 145 35.02 -22.67 4.35
C PRO A 145 33.77 -22.03 4.99
N PHE A 146 33.75 -20.70 5.09
CA PHE A 146 32.59 -19.97 5.62
C PHE A 146 31.38 -20.05 4.68
N LYS A 147 31.59 -19.83 3.38
CA LYS A 147 30.52 -19.93 2.36
C LYS A 147 29.94 -21.35 2.30
N ASP A 148 30.81 -22.35 2.29
CA ASP A 148 30.42 -23.76 2.26
C ASP A 148 29.53 -24.07 3.46
N LYS A 149 29.95 -23.62 4.66
CA LYS A 149 29.20 -23.83 5.89
C LYS A 149 27.81 -23.13 5.90
N LEU A 150 27.71 -21.93 5.34
CA LEU A 150 26.43 -21.23 5.20
C LEU A 150 25.52 -21.97 4.22
N SER A 151 26.01 -22.38 3.07
CA SER A 151 25.23 -23.10 2.06
C SER A 151 24.78 -24.48 2.57
N GLU A 152 25.63 -25.25 3.26
CA GLU A 152 25.25 -26.51 3.91
C GLU A 152 24.11 -26.35 4.94
N ASN A 153 23.96 -25.18 5.53
CA ASN A 153 22.87 -24.85 6.46
C ASN A 153 21.66 -24.15 5.82
N GLY A 154 21.56 -24.20 4.49
CA GLY A 154 20.41 -23.65 3.74
C GLY A 154 20.38 -22.13 3.66
N LEU A 155 21.52 -21.45 3.89
CA LEU A 155 21.66 -20.02 3.71
C LEU A 155 22.24 -19.69 2.33
N ALA A 156 22.19 -18.40 1.93
CA ALA A 156 22.65 -17.93 0.62
C ALA A 156 21.90 -18.59 -0.56
N GLN A 157 20.58 -18.68 -0.43
CA GLN A 157 19.66 -19.11 -1.48
C GLN A 157 18.79 -17.94 -1.92
N GLU A 158 18.56 -17.81 -3.23
CA GLU A 158 17.65 -16.83 -3.82
C GLU A 158 16.85 -17.51 -4.94
N GLY A 159 15.56 -17.73 -4.69
CA GLY A 159 14.69 -18.47 -5.59
C GLY A 159 15.22 -19.87 -5.86
N ASN A 160 15.54 -20.17 -7.12
CA ASN A 160 16.12 -21.46 -7.54
C ASN A 160 17.66 -21.47 -7.55
N TYR A 161 18.30 -20.40 -7.07
CA TYR A 161 19.74 -20.30 -7.03
C TYR A 161 20.27 -20.60 -5.63
N GLU A 162 21.33 -21.41 -5.57
CA GLU A 162 22.06 -21.74 -4.35
C GLU A 162 23.44 -21.06 -4.39
N TYR A 163 24.06 -20.92 -3.21
CA TYR A 163 25.42 -20.38 -3.11
C TYR A 163 25.53 -18.92 -3.57
N CYS A 164 24.51 -18.10 -3.24
CA CYS A 164 24.42 -16.69 -3.64
C CYS A 164 25.26 -15.80 -2.71
N PHE A 165 26.50 -15.49 -3.11
CA PHE A 165 27.41 -14.62 -2.37
C PHE A 165 27.92 -13.47 -3.25
N PHE A 166 28.17 -12.34 -2.60
CA PHE A 166 28.90 -11.22 -3.18
C PHE A 166 30.14 -10.93 -2.32
N GLU A 167 31.29 -10.79 -2.93
CA GLU A 167 32.55 -10.44 -2.27
C GLU A 167 33.05 -9.08 -2.75
N SER A 168 33.56 -8.29 -1.81
CA SER A 168 34.33 -7.07 -2.09
C SER A 168 35.57 -7.07 -1.20
N GLU A 169 36.72 -6.70 -1.73
CA GLU A 169 37.98 -6.47 -1.00
C GLU A 169 38.02 -5.04 -0.46
#